data_687c6c52745fc76c165dbdb7ee8d90ad
#
_entry.id   687c6c52745fc76c165dbdb7ee8d90ad
#
_cell.length_a   1.000
_cell.length_b   1.000
_cell.length_c   1.000
_cell.angle_alpha   90.00
_cell.angle_beta   90.00
_cell.angle_gamma   90.00
#
_symmetry.space_group_name_H-M   'P 1'
#
loop_
_entity.id
_entity.type
_entity.pdbx_description
1 polymer ?
#
loop_
_entity_poly.entity_id
_entity_poly.type
_entity_poly.pdbx_seq_one_letter_code
_entity_poly.pdbx_strand_id
1 'polypeptide(L)'
;MPVKLDNVGIAVRDLDAAIAFLTDLGLTVLGSARISGEWADTAVGLDGNTADIAVLQTPDGNGRIEMFQYVHPDAIEVEPVQPNTIGMHRVCLTVDNIDAALEIAARHDCHPLRGVATYEDVYKLTYLRGPSG
;
A
#
# COMPACT_ATOMS: atom_id res chain seq x y z
N MET A 1 21.79 -0.17 -18.63
CA MET A 1 21.21 0.98 -17.90
C MET A 1 20.90 0.56 -16.48
N PRO A 2 21.47 1.22 -15.47
CA PRO A 2 21.13 0.90 -14.09
C PRO A 2 19.67 1.27 -13.79
N VAL A 3 18.94 0.33 -13.19
CA VAL A 3 17.56 0.54 -12.79
C VAL A 3 17.43 0.27 -11.30
N LYS A 4 16.72 1.12 -10.59
CA LYS A 4 16.42 0.94 -9.17
C LYS A 4 14.92 0.97 -8.97
N LEU A 5 14.44 0.13 -8.08
CA LEU A 5 13.06 0.23 -7.64
C LEU A 5 12.95 1.41 -6.67
N ASP A 6 12.22 2.44 -7.04
CA ASP A 6 12.03 3.62 -6.20
C ASP A 6 10.91 3.39 -5.16
N ASN A 7 9.74 3.06 -5.65
CA ASN A 7 8.58 2.80 -4.80
C ASN A 7 7.54 1.93 -5.50
N VAL A 8 6.57 1.48 -4.72
CA VAL A 8 5.32 0.89 -5.22
C VAL A 8 4.21 1.88 -4.94
N GLY A 9 3.43 2.22 -5.97
CA GLY A 9 2.32 3.16 -5.87
C GLY A 9 1.00 2.45 -5.63
N ILE A 10 0.21 2.94 -4.67
CA ILE A 10 -1.10 2.39 -4.34
C ILE A 10 -2.11 3.52 -4.20
N ALA A 11 -3.17 3.49 -5.00
CA ALA A 11 -4.31 4.38 -4.81
C ALA A 11 -5.19 3.83 -3.69
N VAL A 12 -5.54 4.68 -2.74
CA VAL A 12 -6.33 4.28 -1.56
C VAL A 12 -7.55 5.17 -1.42
N ARG A 13 -8.58 4.64 -0.75
CA ARG A 13 -9.81 5.37 -0.48
C ARG A 13 -9.64 6.41 0.62
N ASP A 14 -8.89 6.06 1.65
CA ASP A 14 -8.66 6.89 2.84
C ASP A 14 -7.16 6.86 3.17
N LEU A 15 -6.48 7.96 2.84
CA LEU A 15 -5.03 8.06 3.01
C LEU A 15 -4.64 8.00 4.50
N ASP A 16 -5.39 8.67 5.36
CA ASP A 16 -5.07 8.70 6.80
C ASP A 16 -5.20 7.30 7.41
N ALA A 17 -6.23 6.54 7.03
CA ALA A 17 -6.41 5.16 7.47
C ALA A 17 -5.27 4.25 6.99
N ALA A 18 -4.85 4.41 5.74
CA ALA A 18 -3.75 3.64 5.17
C ALA A 18 -2.41 3.97 5.84
N ILE A 19 -2.15 5.25 6.11
CA ILE A 19 -0.97 5.69 6.84
C ILE A 19 -0.96 5.09 8.24
N ALA A 20 -2.09 5.14 8.96
CA ALA A 20 -2.20 4.60 10.31
C ALA A 20 -1.89 3.10 10.34
N PHE A 21 -2.41 2.35 9.37
CA PHE A 21 -2.13 0.92 9.26
C PHE A 21 -0.64 0.64 9.06
N LEU A 22 -0.02 1.28 8.07
CA LEU A 22 1.38 1.01 7.75
C LEU A 22 2.34 1.52 8.83
N THR A 23 2.03 2.64 9.50
CA THR A 23 2.85 3.13 10.61
C THR A 23 2.75 2.23 11.82
N ASP A 24 1.58 1.65 12.11
CA ASP A 24 1.44 0.65 13.16
C ASP A 24 2.23 -0.62 12.86
N LEU A 25 2.40 -0.98 11.60
CA LEU A 25 3.27 -2.09 11.18
C LEU A 25 4.76 -1.77 11.31
N GLY A 26 5.12 -0.50 11.45
CA GLY A 26 6.50 -0.09 11.63
C GLY A 26 7.10 0.77 10.51
N LEU A 27 6.33 1.09 9.46
CA LEU A 27 6.82 2.01 8.45
C LEU A 27 6.82 3.45 8.97
N THR A 28 7.65 4.30 8.40
CA THR A 28 7.71 5.72 8.74
C THR A 28 7.31 6.58 7.57
N VAL A 29 6.60 7.66 7.84
CA VAL A 29 6.25 8.65 6.82
C VAL A 29 7.48 9.48 6.49
N LEU A 30 7.92 9.45 5.25
CA LEU A 30 9.01 10.31 4.76
C LEU A 30 8.51 11.69 4.40
N GLY A 31 7.29 11.79 3.89
CA GLY A 31 6.68 13.05 3.52
C GLY A 31 5.27 12.86 3.03
N SER A 32 4.52 13.96 3.01
CA SER A 32 3.17 14.01 2.44
C SER A 32 2.93 15.38 1.83
N ALA A 33 2.09 15.43 0.79
CA ALA A 33 1.77 16.67 0.11
C ALA A 33 0.49 16.51 -0.71
N ARG A 34 -0.15 17.64 -1.02
CA ARG A 34 -1.17 17.69 -2.08
C ARG A 34 -0.48 18.04 -3.39
N ILE A 35 -0.69 17.24 -4.41
CA ILE A 35 -0.07 17.38 -5.71
C ILE A 35 -1.12 17.80 -6.72
N SER A 36 -0.81 18.84 -7.52
CA SER A 36 -1.64 19.32 -8.62
C SER A 36 -0.75 20.08 -9.61
N GLY A 37 -1.33 20.44 -10.74
CA GLY A 37 -0.66 21.25 -11.75
C GLY A 37 -0.44 20.49 -13.05
N GLU A 38 -0.06 21.22 -14.07
CA GLU A 38 0.11 20.68 -15.43
C GLU A 38 1.16 19.57 -15.49
N TRP A 39 2.24 19.70 -14.73
CA TRP A 39 3.27 18.66 -14.68
C TRP A 39 2.72 17.34 -14.15
N ALA A 40 1.85 17.40 -13.12
CA ALA A 40 1.22 16.21 -12.57
C ALA A 40 0.23 15.60 -13.57
N ASP A 41 -0.58 16.43 -14.22
CA ASP A 41 -1.51 15.98 -15.25
C ASP A 41 -0.79 15.26 -16.37
N THR A 42 0.33 15.82 -16.82
CA THR A 42 1.17 15.21 -17.86
C THR A 42 1.75 13.87 -17.40
N ALA A 43 2.26 13.80 -16.18
CA ALA A 43 2.91 12.61 -15.66
C ALA A 43 1.92 11.45 -15.46
N VAL A 44 0.74 11.73 -14.93
CA VAL A 44 -0.24 10.68 -14.62
C VAL A 44 -1.27 10.46 -15.72
N GLY A 45 -1.36 11.36 -16.68
CA GLY A 45 -2.30 11.22 -17.80
C GLY A 45 -3.75 11.54 -17.45
N LEU A 46 -3.98 12.41 -16.49
CA LEU A 46 -5.32 12.83 -16.04
C LEU A 46 -5.43 14.34 -16.06
N ASP A 47 -6.52 14.86 -16.64
CA ASP A 47 -6.76 16.29 -16.66
C ASP A 47 -7.23 16.80 -15.29
N GLY A 48 -6.65 17.92 -14.84
CA GLY A 48 -7.04 18.55 -13.58
C GLY A 48 -6.74 17.69 -12.37
N ASN A 49 -5.69 16.90 -12.43
CA ASN A 49 -5.33 15.96 -11.37
C ASN A 49 -4.99 16.69 -10.07
N THR A 50 -5.63 16.27 -9.00
CA THR A 50 -5.31 16.68 -7.62
C THR A 50 -5.37 15.44 -6.74
N ALA A 51 -4.29 15.16 -6.03
CA ALA A 51 -4.20 14.01 -5.15
C ALA A 51 -3.42 14.36 -3.89
N ASP A 52 -3.85 13.81 -2.78
CA ASP A 52 -3.08 13.79 -1.55
C ASP A 52 -2.19 12.56 -1.58
N ILE A 53 -0.90 12.75 -1.35
CA ILE A 53 0.07 11.66 -1.39
C ILE A 53 0.85 11.56 -0.09
N ALA A 54 1.31 10.37 0.21
CA ALA A 54 2.27 10.11 1.28
C ALA A 54 3.26 9.05 0.83
N VAL A 55 4.53 9.24 1.18
CA VAL A 55 5.59 8.25 0.95
C VAL A 55 6.00 7.69 2.30
N LEU A 56 5.94 6.38 2.43
CA LEU A 56 6.34 5.66 3.64
C LEU A 56 7.52 4.74 3.32
N GLN A 57 8.35 4.50 4.31
CA GLN A 57 9.55 3.69 4.16
C GLN A 57 9.59 2.61 5.23
N THR A 58 10.05 1.42 4.84
CA THR A 58 10.30 0.33 5.78
C THR A 58 11.45 0.68 6.74
N PRO A 59 11.47 0.09 7.96
CA PRO A 59 12.51 0.42 8.96
C PRO A 59 13.93 0.19 8.48
N ASP A 60 14.15 -0.78 7.60
CA ASP A 60 15.48 -1.06 7.04
C ASP A 60 15.91 -0.06 5.96
N GLY A 61 15.02 0.83 5.53
CA GLY A 61 15.29 1.84 4.52
C GLY A 61 15.28 1.33 3.08
N ASN A 62 14.97 0.07 2.85
CA ASN A 62 15.09 -0.56 1.53
C ASN A 62 13.80 -0.56 0.71
N GLY A 63 12.65 -0.33 1.34
CA GLY A 63 11.35 -0.35 0.66
C GLY A 63 10.57 0.93 0.89
N ARG A 64 9.95 1.43 -0.17
CA ARG A 64 9.07 2.60 -0.12
C ARG A 64 7.71 2.27 -0.73
N ILE A 65 6.67 2.80 -0.12
CA ILE A 65 5.31 2.74 -0.62
C ILE A 65 4.82 4.18 -0.74
N GLU A 66 4.34 4.54 -1.93
CA GLU A 66 3.72 5.82 -2.19
C GLU A 66 2.22 5.62 -2.31
N MET A 67 1.44 6.30 -1.49
CA MET A 67 0.00 6.16 -1.46
C MET A 67 -0.67 7.44 -1.92
N PHE A 68 -1.76 7.29 -2.66
CA PHE A 68 -2.48 8.38 -3.31
C PHE A 68 -3.96 8.33 -2.91
N GLN A 69 -4.50 9.44 -2.45
CA GLN A 69 -5.94 9.63 -2.36
C GLN A 69 -6.33 10.69 -3.38
N TYR A 70 -7.02 10.28 -4.45
CA TYR A 70 -7.42 11.19 -5.50
C TYR A 70 -8.57 12.10 -5.03
N VAL A 71 -8.38 13.41 -5.24
CA VAL A 71 -9.38 14.44 -4.96
C VAL A 71 -10.13 14.76 -6.25
N HIS A 72 -9.39 14.89 -7.36
CA HIS A 72 -9.93 15.11 -8.70
C HIS A 72 -8.96 14.52 -9.74
N PRO A 73 -9.42 13.78 -10.76
CA PRO A 73 -10.78 13.23 -10.88
C PRO A 73 -11.13 12.31 -9.71
N ASP A 74 -12.42 12.03 -9.51
CA ASP A 74 -12.86 11.13 -8.45
C ASP A 74 -12.18 9.78 -8.56
N ALA A 75 -11.81 9.21 -7.41
CA ALA A 75 -11.28 7.85 -7.37
C ALA A 75 -12.31 6.86 -7.94
N ILE A 76 -11.79 5.89 -8.68
CA ILE A 76 -12.64 4.84 -9.26
C ILE A 76 -12.63 3.65 -8.30
N GLU A 77 -13.80 3.32 -7.75
CA GLU A 77 -13.97 2.15 -6.91
C GLU A 77 -14.16 0.89 -7.77
N VAL A 78 -13.47 -0.17 -7.37
CA VAL A 78 -13.65 -1.50 -7.98
C VAL A 78 -13.86 -2.51 -6.87
N GLU A 79 -14.48 -3.64 -7.22
CA GLU A 79 -14.59 -4.77 -6.27
C GLU A 79 -13.18 -5.28 -5.93
N PRO A 80 -12.96 -5.74 -4.68
CA PRO A 80 -11.68 -6.32 -4.31
C PRO A 80 -11.29 -7.47 -5.22
N VAL A 81 -10.08 -7.40 -5.77
CA VAL A 81 -9.61 -8.39 -6.75
C VAL A 81 -9.23 -9.72 -6.08
N GLN A 82 -9.41 -10.80 -6.83
CA GLN A 82 -8.90 -12.11 -6.45
C GLN A 82 -7.39 -12.17 -6.70
N PRO A 83 -6.62 -13.00 -5.97
CA PRO A 83 -5.17 -13.07 -6.15
C PRO A 83 -4.72 -13.45 -7.56
N ASN A 84 -5.56 -14.12 -8.33
CA ASN A 84 -5.28 -14.52 -9.72
C ASN A 84 -5.76 -13.51 -10.77
N THR A 85 -6.22 -12.36 -10.36
CA THR A 85 -6.58 -11.26 -11.27
C THR A 85 -5.30 -10.73 -11.92
N ILE A 86 -5.31 -10.58 -13.24
CA ILE A 86 -4.17 -10.01 -13.96
C ILE A 86 -3.98 -8.56 -13.53
N GLY A 87 -2.75 -8.23 -13.17
CA GLY A 87 -2.37 -6.89 -12.77
C GLY A 87 -1.55 -6.88 -11.49
N MET A 88 -1.17 -5.69 -11.09
CA MET A 88 -0.35 -5.46 -9.92
C MET A 88 -1.24 -4.94 -8.79
N HIS A 89 -1.40 -5.72 -7.73
CA HIS A 89 -2.34 -5.37 -6.67
C HIS A 89 -1.92 -5.83 -5.27
N ARG A 90 -0.65 -6.18 -5.10
CA ARG A 90 -0.13 -6.56 -3.77
C ARG A 90 1.32 -6.14 -3.60
N VAL A 91 1.70 -5.99 -2.36
CA VAL A 91 3.08 -5.80 -1.92
C VAL A 91 3.37 -6.84 -0.84
N CYS A 92 4.57 -7.39 -0.85
CA CYS A 92 4.99 -8.37 0.15
C CYS A 92 5.92 -7.69 1.16
N LEU A 93 5.58 -7.81 2.42
CA LEU A 93 6.40 -7.32 3.53
C LEU A 93 6.87 -8.53 4.35
N THR A 94 8.14 -8.54 4.71
CA THR A 94 8.70 -9.52 5.63
C THR A 94 8.64 -8.95 7.04
N VAL A 95 8.13 -9.73 7.96
CA VAL A 95 8.06 -9.38 9.38
C VAL A 95 8.72 -10.49 10.20
N ASP A 96 9.24 -10.15 11.37
CA ASP A 96 9.87 -11.14 12.26
C ASP A 96 8.84 -11.91 13.08
N ASN A 97 7.64 -11.36 13.26
CA ASN A 97 6.55 -12.00 14.00
C ASN A 97 5.22 -11.80 13.28
N ILE A 98 4.80 -12.80 12.52
CA ILE A 98 3.57 -12.71 11.73
C ILE A 98 2.32 -12.61 12.61
N ASP A 99 2.31 -13.25 13.78
CA ASP A 99 1.16 -13.19 14.67
C ASP A 99 0.95 -11.77 15.20
N ALA A 100 2.03 -11.10 15.59
CA ALA A 100 1.99 -9.71 16.01
C ALA A 100 1.55 -8.78 14.87
N ALA A 101 2.05 -9.01 13.67
CA ALA A 101 1.64 -8.23 12.49
C ALA A 101 0.17 -8.41 12.19
N LEU A 102 -0.37 -9.61 12.31
CA LEU A 102 -1.79 -9.87 12.08
C LEU A 102 -2.69 -9.27 13.17
N GLU A 103 -2.23 -9.19 14.41
CA GLU A 103 -2.95 -8.47 15.48
C GLU A 103 -3.04 -6.98 15.16
N ILE A 104 -1.94 -6.38 14.69
CA ILE A 104 -1.94 -5.00 14.24
C ILE A 104 -2.91 -4.82 13.08
N ALA A 105 -2.84 -5.68 12.07
CA ALA A 105 -3.72 -5.61 10.91
C ALA A 105 -5.21 -5.70 11.30
N ALA A 106 -5.54 -6.58 12.25
CA ALA A 106 -6.90 -6.74 12.72
C ALA A 106 -7.48 -5.46 13.34
N ARG A 107 -6.65 -4.67 14.00
CA ARG A 107 -7.08 -3.37 14.55
C ARG A 107 -7.46 -2.36 13.47
N HIS A 108 -7.02 -2.59 12.23
CA HIS A 108 -7.36 -1.78 11.06
C HIS A 108 -8.36 -2.48 10.14
N ASP A 109 -9.04 -3.52 10.65
CA ASP A 109 -10.00 -4.33 9.88
C ASP A 109 -9.37 -4.96 8.63
N CYS A 110 -8.11 -5.31 8.73
CA CYS A 110 -7.38 -6.02 7.66
C CYS A 110 -7.15 -7.47 8.10
N HIS A 111 -7.70 -8.39 7.33
CA HIS A 111 -7.72 -9.81 7.70
C HIS A 111 -7.20 -10.69 6.56
N PRO A 112 -6.62 -11.86 6.89
CA PRO A 112 -6.21 -12.82 5.87
C PRO A 112 -7.37 -13.23 4.96
N LEU A 113 -7.06 -13.49 3.70
CA LEU A 113 -8.04 -14.03 2.74
C LEU A 113 -8.57 -15.38 3.19
N ARG A 114 -7.73 -16.20 3.79
CA ARG A 114 -8.12 -17.52 4.30
C ARG A 114 -7.46 -17.82 5.64
N GLY A 115 -6.14 -17.72 5.72
CA GLY A 115 -5.41 -18.03 6.94
C GLY A 115 -3.91 -17.97 6.71
N VAL A 116 -3.15 -18.43 7.71
CA VAL A 116 -1.70 -18.46 7.67
C VAL A 116 -1.24 -19.86 7.24
N ALA A 117 -0.43 -19.92 6.20
CA ALA A 117 0.18 -21.16 5.74
C ALA A 117 1.60 -21.29 6.32
N THR A 118 2.02 -22.53 6.58
CA THR A 118 3.39 -22.85 6.93
C THR A 118 3.99 -23.67 5.80
N TYR A 119 5.12 -23.21 5.27
CA TYR A 119 5.82 -23.89 4.19
C TYR A 119 7.09 -24.54 4.73
N GLU A 120 7.18 -25.87 4.63
CA GLU A 120 8.35 -26.67 5.05
C GLU A 120 8.80 -26.39 6.49
N ASP A 121 7.88 -26.03 7.39
CA ASP A 121 8.14 -25.65 8.77
C ASP A 121 9.17 -24.50 8.92
N VAL A 122 9.44 -23.76 7.84
CA VAL A 122 10.42 -22.66 7.80
C VAL A 122 9.74 -21.31 7.67
N TYR A 123 8.75 -21.21 6.77
CA TYR A 123 8.08 -19.96 6.47
C TYR A 123 6.62 -19.99 6.89
N LYS A 124 6.17 -18.93 7.50
CA LYS A 124 4.75 -18.63 7.63
C LYS A 124 4.41 -17.49 6.69
N LEU A 125 3.32 -17.62 5.96
CA LEU A 125 2.89 -16.59 5.01
C LEU A 125 1.38 -16.52 4.94
N THR A 126 0.90 -15.33 4.57
CA THR A 126 -0.52 -15.09 4.35
C THR A 126 -0.70 -13.97 3.35
N TYR A 127 -1.85 -13.95 2.70
CA TYR A 127 -2.33 -12.80 1.96
C TYR A 127 -3.47 -12.17 2.76
N LEU A 128 -3.43 -10.87 2.93
CA LEU A 128 -4.50 -10.14 3.58
C LEU A 128 -4.92 -8.94 2.73
N ARG A 129 -6.14 -8.49 2.95
CA ARG A 129 -6.61 -7.27 2.31
C ARG A 129 -6.19 -6.07 3.12
N GLY A 130 -5.71 -5.05 2.42
CA GLY A 130 -5.39 -3.78 3.04
C GLY A 130 -6.63 -2.92 3.29
N PRO A 131 -6.45 -1.67 3.81
CA PRO A 131 -7.57 -0.80 4.18
C PRO A 131 -8.50 -0.43 3.03
N SER A 132 -8.03 -0.51 1.80
CA SER A 132 -8.83 -0.19 0.61
C SER A 132 -9.14 -1.43 -0.26
N GLY A 133 -8.98 -2.60 0.29
CA GLY A 133 -9.14 -3.86 -0.43
C GLY A 133 -7.86 -4.33 -1.06
#